data_14ce66902b0c3b5574f7b8d1438f10c0
#
_entry.id   14ce66902b0c3b5574f7b8d1438f10c0
#
_cell.length_a   1.000
_cell.length_b   1.000
_cell.length_c   1.000
_cell.angle_alpha   90.00
_cell.angle_beta   90.00
_cell.angle_gamma   90.00
#
_symmetry.space_group_name_H-M   'P 1'
#
loop_
_entity.id
_entity.type
_entity.pdbx_description
1 polymer ?
#
loop_
_entity_poly.entity_id
_entity_poly.type
_entity_poly.pdbx_seq_one_letter_code
_entity_poly.pdbx_strand_id
1 'polypeptide(L)'
;MKRYLLSGLFLLFMLVPFRAANKTDLSNELESALKQRNQYSLQKETRIDSLKHLLYPAMDENERFRLYNAIYEEYYTYRFDSAMLYVDKEEQIAMQLSNPTYRNLSIIHRSLLLSTSGYFSESIQNLAQIDSRSLDAPSKIEYYVACEWAYSMWAEYSNDKVYAPRYYEKEMLYQDSLISVLPVGSSLHNYWKGENLYRHQRYPEAKEYYQKALEGVPVNVRLYAMVTYGLALVHSKLGNWDEYEHYLIKAAISDQVCPLKENLALQELALYIFKNRSGEVSRANRYLNYSMEDAQFYNNRLRMLEIAKKFPSIVLSYQEQ
;
A
#
# COMPACT_ATOMS: atom_id res chain seq x y z
N MET A 1 67.72 -0.30 36.95
CA MET A 1 66.68 0.62 36.57
C MET A 1 66.48 0.45 35.05
N LYS A 2 65.40 -0.30 34.60
CA LYS A 2 65.12 -0.52 33.19
C LYS A 2 63.93 0.36 32.79
N ARG A 3 64.17 1.23 31.82
CA ARG A 3 63.15 2.04 31.18
C ARG A 3 62.42 1.14 30.14
N TYR A 4 61.07 1.01 30.21
CA TYR A 4 60.26 0.42 29.18
C TYR A 4 59.64 1.56 28.35
N LEU A 5 60.02 1.61 27.07
CA LEU A 5 59.37 2.40 26.05
C LEU A 5 58.10 1.62 25.63
N LEU A 6 56.91 2.18 25.84
CA LEU A 6 55.69 1.74 25.23
C LEU A 6 55.53 2.46 23.90
N SER A 7 55.72 1.71 22.80
CA SER A 7 55.32 2.14 21.45
C SER A 7 53.83 1.99 21.30
N GLY A 8 53.12 3.11 21.26
CA GLY A 8 51.67 3.15 20.95
C GLY A 8 51.43 2.88 19.46
N LEU A 9 50.89 1.72 19.15
CA LEU A 9 50.39 1.38 17.84
C LEU A 9 49.00 1.99 17.67
N PHE A 10 48.89 3.10 16.93
CA PHE A 10 47.63 3.71 16.53
C PHE A 10 47.02 2.80 15.45
N LEU A 11 46.08 1.93 15.84
CA LEU A 11 45.22 1.23 14.92
C LEU A 11 44.18 2.23 14.36
N LEU A 12 44.46 2.74 13.17
CA LEU A 12 43.47 3.48 12.36
C LEU A 12 42.40 2.51 11.95
N PHE A 13 41.29 2.43 12.69
CA PHE A 13 40.09 1.78 12.25
C PHE A 13 39.55 2.57 11.05
N MET A 14 39.80 2.07 9.84
CA MET A 14 39.03 2.49 8.65
C MET A 14 37.59 2.14 8.91
N LEU A 15 36.78 3.12 9.25
CA LEU A 15 35.34 3.08 9.16
C LEU A 15 34.97 2.99 7.67
N VAL A 16 35.00 1.76 7.11
CA VAL A 16 34.37 1.48 5.82
C VAL A 16 32.88 1.76 6.02
N PRO A 17 32.24 2.60 5.20
CA PRO A 17 30.84 2.93 5.39
C PRO A 17 30.00 1.69 5.11
N PHE A 18 29.62 0.98 6.17
CA PHE A 18 28.68 -0.16 6.15
C PHE A 18 27.35 0.17 5.44
N ARG A 19 27.06 1.45 5.26
CA ARG A 19 25.86 2.00 4.62
C ARG A 19 25.85 1.87 3.07
N ALA A 20 27.00 1.92 2.41
CA ALA A 20 27.07 1.87 0.95
C ALA A 20 26.85 0.42 0.40
N ALA A 21 27.36 -0.57 1.09
CA ALA A 21 27.17 -1.97 0.75
C ALA A 21 25.68 -2.38 0.84
N ASN A 22 24.97 -1.93 1.89
CA ASN A 22 23.56 -2.22 2.11
C ASN A 22 22.64 -1.57 1.05
N LYS A 23 22.97 -0.39 0.54
CA LYS A 23 22.16 0.33 -0.45
C LYS A 23 22.25 -0.27 -1.85
N THR A 24 23.45 -0.71 -2.24
CA THR A 24 23.67 -1.39 -3.53
C THR A 24 22.98 -2.75 -3.54
N ASP A 25 23.00 -3.48 -2.43
CA ASP A 25 22.35 -4.79 -2.27
C ASP A 25 20.83 -4.67 -2.40
N LEU A 26 20.20 -3.74 -1.69
CA LEU A 26 18.75 -3.51 -1.75
C LEU A 26 18.26 -3.04 -3.14
N SER A 27 19.07 -2.23 -3.84
CA SER A 27 18.75 -1.82 -5.21
C SER A 27 18.79 -3.01 -6.19
N ASN A 28 19.74 -3.93 -6.00
CA ASN A 28 19.84 -5.16 -6.78
C ASN A 28 18.67 -6.12 -6.48
N GLU A 29 18.21 -6.15 -5.23
CA GLU A 29 17.03 -6.91 -4.83
C GLU A 29 15.77 -6.41 -5.54
N LEU A 30 15.57 -5.08 -5.61
CA LEU A 30 14.47 -4.49 -6.39
C LEU A 30 14.56 -4.85 -7.87
N GLU A 31 15.73 -4.74 -8.48
CA GLU A 31 15.89 -5.12 -9.90
C GLU A 31 15.60 -6.60 -10.12
N SER A 32 15.96 -7.46 -9.17
CA SER A 32 15.62 -8.89 -9.21
C SER A 32 14.11 -9.10 -9.08
N ALA A 33 13.44 -8.42 -8.16
CA ALA A 33 11.98 -8.50 -7.99
C ALA A 33 11.25 -8.02 -9.25
N LEU A 34 11.70 -6.93 -9.87
CA LEU A 34 11.14 -6.41 -11.13
C LEU A 34 11.32 -7.39 -12.30
N LYS A 35 12.44 -8.08 -12.38
CA LYS A 35 12.65 -9.14 -13.40
C LYS A 35 11.72 -10.34 -13.20
N GLN A 36 11.34 -10.63 -11.96
CA GLN A 36 10.49 -11.76 -11.58
C GLN A 36 9.00 -11.40 -11.49
N ARG A 37 8.59 -10.15 -11.78
CA ARG A 37 7.21 -9.65 -11.60
C ARG A 37 6.14 -10.52 -12.29
N ASN A 38 6.46 -11.07 -13.46
CA ASN A 38 5.55 -11.95 -14.18
C ASN A 38 5.39 -13.32 -13.48
N GLN A 39 6.44 -13.82 -12.83
CA GLN A 39 6.38 -15.06 -12.06
C GLN A 39 5.52 -14.88 -10.81
N TYR A 40 5.65 -13.76 -10.08
CA TYR A 40 4.77 -13.45 -8.94
C TYR A 40 3.31 -13.32 -9.37
N SER A 41 3.06 -12.65 -10.50
CA SER A 41 1.70 -12.54 -11.07
C SER A 41 1.14 -13.92 -11.43
N LEU A 42 1.92 -14.80 -12.04
CA LEU A 42 1.51 -16.17 -12.36
C LEU A 42 1.18 -16.99 -11.09
N GLN A 43 1.97 -16.86 -10.04
CA GLN A 43 1.67 -17.52 -8.75
C GLN A 43 0.34 -17.01 -8.16
N LYS A 44 0.06 -15.71 -8.27
CA LYS A 44 -1.21 -15.14 -7.82
C LYS A 44 -2.39 -15.67 -8.65
N GLU A 45 -2.29 -15.68 -9.98
CA GLU A 45 -3.33 -16.25 -10.85
C GLU A 45 -3.56 -17.72 -10.55
N THR A 46 -2.51 -18.50 -10.29
CA THR A 46 -2.63 -19.92 -9.89
C THR A 46 -3.43 -20.07 -8.57
N ARG A 47 -3.21 -19.20 -7.58
CA ARG A 47 -4.00 -19.22 -6.34
C ARG A 47 -5.47 -18.86 -6.62
N ILE A 48 -5.71 -17.83 -7.41
CA ILE A 48 -7.07 -17.43 -7.82
C ILE A 48 -7.78 -18.57 -8.54
N ASP A 49 -7.12 -19.22 -9.47
CA ASP A 49 -7.70 -20.34 -10.20
C ASP A 49 -7.96 -21.54 -9.29
N SER A 50 -7.09 -21.81 -8.33
CA SER A 50 -7.34 -22.83 -7.31
C SER A 50 -8.60 -22.56 -6.51
N LEU A 51 -8.84 -21.31 -6.09
CA LEU A 51 -10.09 -20.91 -5.41
C LEU A 51 -11.32 -21.08 -6.33
N LYS A 52 -11.23 -20.69 -7.60
CA LYS A 52 -12.31 -20.86 -8.56
C LYS A 52 -12.68 -22.33 -8.81
N HIS A 53 -11.69 -23.22 -8.82
CA HIS A 53 -11.92 -24.67 -8.98
C HIS A 53 -12.67 -25.31 -7.80
N LEU A 54 -12.71 -24.66 -6.63
CA LEU A 54 -13.51 -25.10 -5.51
C LEU A 54 -15.01 -24.78 -5.66
N LEU A 55 -15.39 -23.91 -6.61
CA LEU A 55 -16.78 -23.57 -6.88
C LEU A 55 -17.45 -24.69 -7.67
N TYR A 56 -18.55 -25.25 -7.13
CA TYR A 56 -19.38 -26.24 -7.83
C TYR A 56 -20.88 -25.94 -7.66
N PRO A 57 -21.76 -26.40 -8.58
CA PRO A 57 -23.15 -25.95 -8.63
C PRO A 57 -24.00 -26.26 -7.38
N ALA A 58 -23.74 -27.40 -6.73
CA ALA A 58 -24.49 -27.85 -5.54
C ALA A 58 -23.90 -27.39 -4.20
N MET A 59 -22.99 -26.41 -4.24
CA MET A 59 -22.37 -25.82 -3.03
C MET A 59 -23.41 -25.05 -2.20
N ASP A 60 -23.29 -25.14 -0.90
CA ASP A 60 -24.05 -24.27 0.04
C ASP A 60 -23.74 -22.79 -0.21
N GLU A 61 -24.77 -21.94 -0.14
CA GLU A 61 -24.63 -20.52 -0.48
C GLU A 61 -23.74 -19.75 0.49
N ASN A 62 -23.62 -20.17 1.77
CA ASN A 62 -22.70 -19.55 2.71
C ASN A 62 -21.25 -19.92 2.39
N GLU A 63 -21.00 -21.16 1.93
CA GLU A 63 -19.67 -21.58 1.48
C GLU A 63 -19.31 -20.82 0.19
N ARG A 64 -20.28 -20.67 -0.72
CA ARG A 64 -20.12 -19.93 -1.97
C ARG A 64 -19.79 -18.46 -1.69
N PHE A 65 -20.47 -17.82 -0.77
CA PHE A 65 -20.15 -16.45 -0.33
C PHE A 65 -18.71 -16.35 0.19
N ARG A 66 -18.28 -17.26 1.05
CA ARG A 66 -16.90 -17.26 1.57
C ARG A 66 -15.86 -17.42 0.46
N LEU A 67 -16.13 -18.25 -0.55
CA LEU A 67 -15.23 -18.40 -1.69
C LEU A 67 -15.21 -17.16 -2.58
N TYR A 68 -16.36 -16.51 -2.81
CA TYR A 68 -16.39 -15.24 -3.54
C TYR A 68 -15.61 -14.16 -2.81
N ASN A 69 -15.76 -14.08 -1.48
CA ASN A 69 -14.97 -13.19 -0.65
C ASN A 69 -13.46 -13.48 -0.76
N ALA A 70 -13.04 -14.73 -0.66
CA ALA A 70 -11.63 -15.11 -0.79
C ALA A 70 -11.08 -14.78 -2.20
N ILE A 71 -11.88 -14.91 -3.26
CA ILE A 71 -11.47 -14.54 -4.61
C ILE A 71 -11.45 -13.02 -4.78
N TYR A 72 -12.39 -12.29 -4.18
CA TYR A 72 -12.38 -10.83 -4.13
C TYR A 72 -11.09 -10.32 -3.48
N GLU A 73 -10.70 -10.86 -2.32
CA GLU A 73 -9.46 -10.49 -1.61
C GLU A 73 -8.20 -10.68 -2.48
N GLU A 74 -8.15 -11.73 -3.29
CA GLU A 74 -7.05 -11.90 -4.25
C GLU A 74 -7.08 -10.87 -5.36
N TYR A 75 -8.26 -10.42 -5.83
CA TYR A 75 -8.38 -9.45 -6.92
C TYR A 75 -8.34 -7.99 -6.46
N TYR A 76 -8.70 -7.69 -5.24
CA TYR A 76 -8.93 -6.36 -4.69
C TYR A 76 -7.81 -5.35 -4.99
N THR A 77 -6.54 -5.76 -4.89
CA THR A 77 -5.38 -4.91 -5.21
C THR A 77 -4.68 -5.32 -6.51
N TYR A 78 -5.26 -6.24 -7.25
CA TYR A 78 -4.64 -6.85 -8.42
C TYR A 78 -5.38 -6.54 -9.73
N ARG A 79 -6.71 -6.70 -9.78
CA ARG A 79 -7.51 -6.44 -10.98
C ARG A 79 -8.91 -5.94 -10.63
N PHE A 80 -9.18 -4.67 -10.86
CA PHE A 80 -10.41 -3.99 -10.48
C PHE A 80 -11.69 -4.65 -11.03
N ASP A 81 -11.79 -4.88 -12.35
CA ASP A 81 -13.01 -5.41 -12.96
C ASP A 81 -13.35 -6.81 -12.43
N SER A 82 -12.33 -7.63 -12.17
CA SER A 82 -12.51 -8.95 -11.58
C SER A 82 -12.96 -8.86 -10.12
N ALA A 83 -12.38 -7.96 -9.34
CA ALA A 83 -12.81 -7.71 -7.96
C ALA A 83 -14.28 -7.27 -7.93
N MET A 84 -14.68 -6.32 -8.79
CA MET A 84 -16.04 -5.84 -8.88
C MET A 84 -17.02 -6.97 -9.24
N LEU A 85 -16.65 -7.86 -10.18
CA LEU A 85 -17.46 -9.03 -10.54
C LEU A 85 -17.75 -9.94 -9.33
N TYR A 86 -16.77 -10.13 -8.45
CA TYR A 86 -16.98 -10.98 -7.26
C TYR A 86 -17.79 -10.26 -6.17
N VAL A 87 -17.67 -8.94 -6.06
CA VAL A 87 -18.59 -8.14 -5.22
C VAL A 87 -20.05 -8.26 -5.70
N ASP A 88 -20.29 -8.22 -7.01
CA ASP A 88 -21.65 -8.42 -7.58
C ASP A 88 -22.20 -9.81 -7.21
N LYS A 89 -21.36 -10.84 -7.23
CA LYS A 89 -21.74 -12.21 -6.82
C LYS A 89 -21.99 -12.31 -5.31
N GLU A 90 -21.19 -11.67 -4.48
CA GLU A 90 -21.43 -11.57 -3.04
C GLU A 90 -22.78 -10.94 -2.73
N GLU A 91 -23.10 -9.82 -3.39
CA GLU A 91 -24.35 -9.11 -3.22
C GLU A 91 -25.57 -9.97 -3.63
N GLN A 92 -25.47 -10.73 -4.72
CA GLN A 92 -26.51 -11.67 -5.14
C GLN A 92 -26.78 -12.74 -4.06
N ILE A 93 -25.75 -13.36 -3.50
CA ILE A 93 -25.90 -14.33 -2.40
C ILE A 93 -26.48 -13.68 -1.15
N ALA A 94 -26.00 -12.48 -0.81
CA ALA A 94 -26.51 -11.74 0.36
C ALA A 94 -28.01 -11.45 0.25
N MET A 95 -28.50 -11.11 -0.95
CA MET A 95 -29.91 -10.91 -1.24
C MET A 95 -30.70 -12.23 -1.15
N GLN A 96 -30.20 -13.31 -1.76
CA GLN A 96 -30.85 -14.62 -1.75
C GLN A 96 -31.02 -15.16 -0.34
N LEU A 97 -29.99 -15.01 0.50
CA LEU A 97 -30.02 -15.45 1.90
C LEU A 97 -30.71 -14.45 2.85
N SER A 98 -31.06 -13.25 2.36
CA SER A 98 -31.53 -12.14 3.21
C SER A 98 -30.58 -11.89 4.41
N ASN A 99 -29.27 -12.03 4.19
CA ASN A 99 -28.26 -11.97 5.24
C ASN A 99 -27.71 -10.55 5.37
N PRO A 100 -28.01 -9.82 6.45
CA PRO A 100 -27.56 -8.42 6.60
C PRO A 100 -26.04 -8.30 6.76
N THR A 101 -25.36 -9.28 7.36
CA THR A 101 -23.90 -9.26 7.49
C THR A 101 -23.24 -9.35 6.12
N TYR A 102 -23.67 -10.28 5.27
CA TYR A 102 -23.15 -10.43 3.91
C TYR A 102 -23.45 -9.19 3.05
N ARG A 103 -24.65 -8.62 3.20
CA ARG A 103 -25.01 -7.38 2.52
C ARG A 103 -24.08 -6.23 2.91
N ASN A 104 -23.84 -6.04 4.20
CA ASN A 104 -22.94 -4.99 4.67
C ASN A 104 -21.51 -5.19 4.15
N LEU A 105 -21.01 -6.42 4.15
CA LEU A 105 -19.69 -6.75 3.67
C LEU A 105 -19.56 -6.45 2.17
N SER A 106 -20.52 -6.85 1.34
CA SER A 106 -20.53 -6.54 -0.10
C SER A 106 -20.57 -5.02 -0.36
N ILE A 107 -21.31 -4.25 0.44
CA ILE A 107 -21.32 -2.78 0.36
C ILE A 107 -19.94 -2.20 0.71
N ILE A 108 -19.28 -2.71 1.73
CA ILE A 108 -17.93 -2.29 2.14
C ILE A 108 -16.93 -2.55 1.02
N HIS A 109 -16.91 -3.75 0.45
CA HIS A 109 -16.04 -4.14 -0.66
C HIS A 109 -16.26 -3.28 -1.89
N ARG A 110 -17.52 -3.07 -2.30
CA ARG A 110 -17.88 -2.18 -3.39
C ARG A 110 -17.35 -0.77 -3.16
N SER A 111 -17.51 -0.25 -1.94
CA SER A 111 -17.11 1.09 -1.58
C SER A 111 -15.59 1.29 -1.62
N LEU A 112 -14.80 0.30 -1.20
CA LEU A 112 -13.35 0.29 -1.35
C LEU A 112 -12.93 0.40 -2.82
N LEU A 113 -13.53 -0.40 -3.70
CA LEU A 113 -13.24 -0.37 -5.14
C LEU A 113 -13.66 0.97 -5.78
N LEU A 114 -14.84 1.49 -5.43
CA LEU A 114 -15.31 2.79 -5.92
C LEU A 114 -14.35 3.92 -5.53
N SER A 115 -13.88 3.94 -4.28
CA SER A 115 -12.92 4.94 -3.81
C SER A 115 -11.59 4.88 -4.59
N THR A 116 -11.07 3.68 -4.81
CA THR A 116 -9.83 3.46 -5.58
C THR A 116 -9.96 3.94 -7.03
N SER A 117 -11.18 3.94 -7.58
CA SER A 117 -11.47 4.39 -8.95
C SER A 117 -11.96 5.84 -9.05
N GLY A 118 -12.04 6.58 -7.93
CA GLY A 118 -12.41 7.99 -7.91
C GLY A 118 -13.90 8.28 -7.74
N TYR A 119 -14.74 7.26 -7.53
CA TYR A 119 -16.17 7.41 -7.25
C TYR A 119 -16.42 7.64 -5.75
N PHE A 120 -15.82 8.71 -5.21
CA PHE A 120 -15.80 8.98 -3.76
C PHE A 120 -17.19 9.22 -3.19
N SER A 121 -18.03 10.01 -3.90
CA SER A 121 -19.38 10.34 -3.47
C SER A 121 -20.24 9.07 -3.36
N GLU A 122 -20.20 8.21 -4.36
CA GLU A 122 -20.94 6.95 -4.40
C GLU A 122 -20.44 5.99 -3.31
N SER A 123 -19.13 5.94 -3.10
CA SER A 123 -18.54 5.14 -2.02
C SER A 123 -19.07 5.58 -0.65
N ILE A 124 -19.01 6.87 -0.35
CA ILE A 124 -19.49 7.40 0.94
C ILE A 124 -21.00 7.21 1.10
N GLN A 125 -21.80 7.40 0.03
CA GLN A 125 -23.24 7.16 0.07
C GLN A 125 -23.57 5.70 0.37
N ASN A 126 -22.82 4.77 -0.19
CA ASN A 126 -22.96 3.35 0.10
C ASN A 126 -22.62 3.04 1.57
N LEU A 127 -21.48 3.52 2.07
CA LEU A 127 -21.05 3.32 3.45
C LEU A 127 -22.01 3.94 4.47
N ALA A 128 -22.66 5.06 4.13
CA ALA A 128 -23.65 5.71 4.99
C ALA A 128 -24.93 4.90 5.21
N GLN A 129 -25.19 3.85 4.40
CA GLN A 129 -26.33 2.93 4.60
C GLN A 129 -26.09 1.92 5.73
N ILE A 130 -24.85 1.78 6.21
CA ILE A 130 -24.46 0.80 7.22
C ILE A 130 -24.53 1.42 8.62
N ASP A 131 -25.30 0.80 9.52
CA ASP A 131 -25.20 1.11 10.95
C ASP A 131 -24.00 0.35 11.54
N SER A 132 -22.90 1.07 11.74
CA SER A 132 -21.65 0.49 12.27
C SER A 132 -21.77 -0.15 13.64
N ARG A 133 -22.84 0.16 14.41
CA ARG A 133 -23.10 -0.44 15.73
C ARG A 133 -23.59 -1.88 15.60
N SER A 134 -24.22 -2.21 14.47
CA SER A 134 -24.74 -3.55 14.19
C SER A 134 -23.69 -4.52 13.63
N LEU A 135 -22.50 -4.01 13.27
CA LEU A 135 -21.43 -4.82 12.71
C LEU A 135 -20.72 -5.66 13.78
N ASP A 136 -20.36 -6.90 13.44
CA ASP A 136 -19.42 -7.69 14.22
C ASP A 136 -17.99 -7.07 14.17
N ALA A 137 -17.09 -7.56 15.00
CA ALA A 137 -15.78 -6.96 15.15
C ALA A 137 -14.95 -6.97 13.85
N PRO A 138 -14.88 -8.08 13.07
CA PRO A 138 -14.18 -8.06 11.77
C PRO A 138 -14.79 -7.07 10.77
N SER A 139 -16.10 -7.14 10.53
CA SER A 139 -16.79 -6.25 9.58
C SER A 139 -16.70 -4.77 9.99
N LYS A 140 -16.62 -4.50 11.28
CA LYS A 140 -16.43 -3.13 11.79
C LYS A 140 -15.06 -2.57 11.44
N ILE A 141 -14.00 -3.39 11.49
CA ILE A 141 -12.65 -2.99 11.07
C ILE A 141 -12.66 -2.68 9.58
N GLU A 142 -13.21 -3.57 8.74
CA GLU A 142 -13.29 -3.37 7.30
C GLU A 142 -14.11 -2.12 6.92
N TYR A 143 -15.22 -1.89 7.63
CA TYR A 143 -16.02 -0.68 7.44
C TYR A 143 -15.23 0.60 7.74
N TYR A 144 -14.48 0.63 8.84
CA TYR A 144 -13.68 1.81 9.18
C TYR A 144 -12.51 1.99 8.22
N VAL A 145 -11.89 0.91 7.74
CA VAL A 145 -10.86 0.97 6.68
C VAL A 145 -11.46 1.55 5.40
N ALA A 146 -12.66 1.12 5.00
CA ALA A 146 -13.31 1.63 3.79
C ALA A 146 -13.67 3.12 3.90
N CYS A 147 -14.17 3.55 5.06
CA CYS A 147 -14.46 4.95 5.32
C CYS A 147 -13.20 5.82 5.32
N GLU A 148 -12.17 5.38 6.02
CA GLU A 148 -10.87 6.06 6.07
C GLU A 148 -10.30 6.20 4.66
N TRP A 149 -10.22 5.10 3.91
CA TRP A 149 -9.72 5.07 2.55
C TRP A 149 -10.48 6.02 1.61
N ALA A 150 -11.82 6.02 1.68
CA ALA A 150 -12.65 6.90 0.86
C ALA A 150 -12.37 8.38 1.13
N TYR A 151 -12.26 8.78 2.39
CA TYR A 151 -11.99 10.16 2.74
C TYR A 151 -10.53 10.56 2.48
N SER A 152 -9.57 9.68 2.72
CA SER A 152 -8.15 9.88 2.41
C SER A 152 -7.95 10.16 0.92
N MET A 153 -8.48 9.26 0.07
CA MET A 153 -8.39 9.41 -1.38
C MET A 153 -9.12 10.66 -1.87
N TRP A 154 -10.29 10.95 -1.32
CA TRP A 154 -11.02 12.17 -1.72
C TRP A 154 -10.26 13.44 -1.34
N ALA A 155 -9.63 13.49 -0.17
CA ALA A 155 -8.81 14.61 0.26
C ALA A 155 -7.61 14.82 -0.68
N GLU A 156 -6.88 13.74 -1.00
CA GLU A 156 -5.72 13.79 -1.88
C GLU A 156 -6.07 14.26 -3.30
N TYR A 157 -7.17 13.75 -3.87
CA TYR A 157 -7.57 14.11 -5.24
C TYR A 157 -8.29 15.46 -5.35
N SER A 158 -8.98 15.90 -4.31
CA SER A 158 -9.54 17.25 -4.27
C SER A 158 -8.44 18.30 -4.29
N ASN A 159 -7.38 18.09 -3.54
CA ASN A 159 -6.17 18.92 -3.47
C ASN A 159 -6.46 20.45 -3.47
N ASP A 160 -7.55 20.85 -2.81
CA ASP A 160 -7.98 22.23 -2.68
C ASP A 160 -7.93 22.69 -1.22
N LYS A 161 -7.97 24.01 -1.01
CA LYS A 161 -7.81 24.60 0.33
C LYS A 161 -9.09 24.58 1.18
N VAL A 162 -10.23 24.27 0.60
CA VAL A 162 -11.54 24.36 1.25
C VAL A 162 -12.08 22.98 1.64
N TYR A 163 -12.09 22.04 0.70
CA TYR A 163 -12.69 20.72 0.89
C TYR A 163 -11.70 19.67 1.39
N ALA A 164 -10.47 19.66 0.88
CA ALA A 164 -9.50 18.67 1.30
C ALA A 164 -9.27 18.63 2.83
N PRO A 165 -9.16 19.77 3.56
CA PRO A 165 -9.04 19.74 5.02
C PRO A 165 -10.21 19.05 5.72
N ARG A 166 -11.45 19.24 5.23
CA ARG A 166 -12.65 18.61 5.80
C ARG A 166 -12.65 17.09 5.61
N TYR A 167 -12.12 16.61 4.48
CA TYR A 167 -11.98 15.18 4.21
C TYR A 167 -10.88 14.58 5.08
N TYR A 168 -9.75 15.26 5.28
CA TYR A 168 -8.70 14.84 6.22
C TYR A 168 -9.21 14.76 7.68
N GLU A 169 -10.07 15.69 8.11
CA GLU A 169 -10.72 15.59 9.43
C GLU A 169 -11.56 14.30 9.56
N LYS A 170 -12.31 13.94 8.49
CA LYS A 170 -13.09 12.70 8.47
C LYS A 170 -12.21 11.46 8.46
N GLU A 171 -11.15 11.46 7.65
CA GLU A 171 -10.14 10.40 7.64
C GLU A 171 -9.61 10.14 9.05
N MET A 172 -9.15 11.17 9.75
CA MET A 172 -8.61 11.05 11.12
C MET A 172 -9.63 10.49 12.12
N LEU A 173 -10.92 10.85 12.03
CA LEU A 173 -11.96 10.25 12.88
C LEU A 173 -12.11 8.74 12.66
N TYR A 174 -11.97 8.25 11.42
CA TYR A 174 -12.01 6.82 11.13
C TYR A 174 -10.72 6.11 11.52
N GLN A 175 -9.56 6.78 11.44
CA GLN A 175 -8.31 6.26 12.00
C GLN A 175 -8.41 6.09 13.53
N ASP A 176 -8.98 7.06 14.25
CA ASP A 176 -9.24 6.93 15.71
C ASP A 176 -10.18 5.75 16.00
N SER A 177 -11.23 5.58 15.17
CA SER A 177 -12.15 4.45 15.28
C SER A 177 -11.44 3.10 15.08
N LEU A 178 -10.57 3.00 14.07
CA LEU A 178 -9.74 1.80 13.83
C LEU A 178 -8.83 1.48 15.00
N ILE A 179 -8.12 2.48 15.51
CA ILE A 179 -7.22 2.32 16.66
C ILE A 179 -7.99 1.80 17.87
N SER A 180 -9.24 2.24 18.08
CA SER A 180 -10.06 1.86 19.22
C SER A 180 -10.55 0.42 19.19
N VAL A 181 -10.68 -0.19 17.99
CA VAL A 181 -11.25 -1.56 17.82
C VAL A 181 -10.18 -2.62 17.54
N LEU A 182 -8.98 -2.22 17.17
CA LEU A 182 -7.88 -3.15 16.89
C LEU A 182 -7.19 -3.63 18.17
N PRO A 183 -6.70 -4.88 18.22
CA PRO A 183 -5.95 -5.39 19.36
C PRO A 183 -4.70 -4.53 19.61
N VAL A 184 -4.60 -3.95 20.79
CA VAL A 184 -3.50 -3.07 21.19
C VAL A 184 -2.15 -3.78 21.00
N GLY A 185 -1.20 -3.12 20.35
CA GLY A 185 0.13 -3.65 20.08
C GLY A 185 0.22 -4.58 18.87
N SER A 186 -0.89 -4.93 18.21
CA SER A 186 -0.83 -5.66 16.92
C SER A 186 -0.15 -4.79 15.85
N SER A 187 0.44 -5.44 14.81
CA SER A 187 1.07 -4.71 13.69
C SER A 187 0.09 -3.75 13.03
N LEU A 188 -1.17 -4.16 12.85
CA LEU A 188 -2.20 -3.31 12.25
C LEU A 188 -2.60 -2.13 13.16
N HIS A 189 -2.72 -2.35 14.47
CA HIS A 189 -2.95 -1.26 15.44
C HIS A 189 -1.79 -0.25 15.42
N ASN A 190 -0.54 -0.73 15.42
CA ASN A 190 0.63 0.13 15.37
C ASN A 190 0.71 0.89 14.03
N TYR A 191 0.35 0.26 12.91
CA TYR A 191 0.26 0.91 11.60
C TYR A 191 -0.71 2.10 11.64
N TRP A 192 -1.96 1.89 12.06
CA TRP A 192 -2.96 2.95 12.12
C TRP A 192 -2.62 4.04 13.13
N LYS A 193 -1.93 3.68 14.22
CA LYS A 193 -1.37 4.66 15.15
C LYS A 193 -0.29 5.53 14.48
N GLY A 194 0.56 4.92 13.65
CA GLY A 194 1.55 5.60 12.82
C GLY A 194 0.91 6.58 11.83
N GLU A 195 -0.12 6.12 11.08
CA GLU A 195 -0.87 6.96 10.13
C GLU A 195 -1.51 8.18 10.82
N ASN A 196 -2.18 7.96 11.94
CA ASN A 196 -2.82 9.03 12.71
C ASN A 196 -1.80 10.07 13.21
N LEU A 197 -0.68 9.61 13.76
CA LEU A 197 0.41 10.49 14.20
C LEU A 197 1.06 11.23 13.02
N TYR A 198 1.20 10.60 11.87
CA TYR A 198 1.69 11.23 10.65
C TYR A 198 0.77 12.37 10.20
N ARG A 199 -0.55 12.16 10.18
CA ARG A 199 -1.54 13.20 9.87
C ARG A 199 -1.50 14.38 10.86
N HIS A 200 -1.23 14.11 12.13
CA HIS A 200 -1.00 15.13 13.15
C HIS A 200 0.41 15.75 13.11
N GLN A 201 1.22 15.45 12.10
CA GLN A 201 2.59 15.94 11.91
C GLN A 201 3.57 15.57 13.06
N ARG A 202 3.23 14.57 13.85
CA ARG A 202 4.06 13.99 14.92
C ARG A 202 5.01 12.95 14.36
N TYR A 203 5.86 13.35 13.40
CA TYR A 203 6.67 12.47 12.57
C TYR A 203 7.64 11.56 13.37
N PRO A 204 8.34 12.03 14.41
CA PRO A 204 9.21 11.15 15.21
C PRO A 204 8.45 10.00 15.86
N GLU A 205 7.26 10.28 16.41
CA GLU A 205 6.42 9.28 17.06
C GLU A 205 5.77 8.35 16.03
N ALA A 206 5.32 8.89 14.89
CA ALA A 206 4.81 8.10 13.78
C ALA A 206 5.84 7.05 13.32
N LYS A 207 7.13 7.45 13.21
CA LYS A 207 8.23 6.55 12.88
C LYS A 207 8.33 5.38 13.86
N GLU A 208 8.26 5.64 15.16
CA GLU A 208 8.34 4.59 16.18
C GLU A 208 7.19 3.58 16.06
N TYR A 209 5.97 4.05 15.81
CA TYR A 209 4.82 3.18 15.64
C TYR A 209 4.89 2.37 14.34
N TYR A 210 5.33 2.95 13.24
CA TYR A 210 5.58 2.19 12.01
C TYR A 210 6.69 1.15 12.17
N GLN A 211 7.77 1.45 12.92
CA GLN A 211 8.80 0.47 13.20
C GLN A 211 8.25 -0.71 14.00
N LYS A 212 7.43 -0.46 15.03
CA LYS A 212 6.72 -1.50 15.78
C LYS A 212 5.75 -2.28 14.88
N ALA A 213 5.06 -1.61 13.96
CA ALA A 213 4.16 -2.26 13.02
C ALA A 213 4.88 -3.23 12.07
N LEU A 214 6.15 -2.94 11.73
CA LEU A 214 6.97 -3.75 10.83
C LEU A 214 7.56 -4.99 11.49
N GLU A 215 7.63 -5.05 12.82
CA GLU A 215 8.23 -6.16 13.55
C GLU A 215 7.54 -7.49 13.22
N GLY A 216 8.31 -8.43 12.69
CA GLY A 216 7.82 -9.77 12.35
C GLY A 216 6.90 -9.85 11.12
N VAL A 217 6.65 -8.75 10.41
CA VAL A 217 5.82 -8.75 9.18
C VAL A 217 6.68 -9.19 7.99
N PRO A 218 6.32 -10.29 7.28
CA PRO A 218 7.07 -10.75 6.12
C PRO A 218 6.91 -9.81 4.91
N VAL A 219 7.92 -9.77 4.05
CA VAL A 219 7.96 -8.93 2.83
C VAL A 219 6.82 -9.25 1.84
N ASN A 220 6.33 -10.49 1.85
CA ASN A 220 5.24 -10.97 1.00
C ASN A 220 3.84 -10.79 1.61
N VAL A 221 3.69 -9.85 2.51
CA VAL A 221 2.41 -9.44 3.09
C VAL A 221 2.17 -7.96 2.79
N ARG A 222 0.99 -7.60 2.29
CA ARG A 222 0.62 -6.23 1.91
C ARG A 222 0.95 -5.19 2.99
N LEU A 223 0.76 -5.54 4.27
CA LEU A 223 1.06 -4.65 5.39
C LEU A 223 2.52 -4.20 5.39
N TYR A 224 3.47 -5.05 4.95
CA TYR A 224 4.87 -4.66 4.82
C TYR A 224 5.06 -3.50 3.84
N ALA A 225 4.43 -3.55 2.67
CA ALA A 225 4.47 -2.46 1.69
C ALA A 225 3.88 -1.17 2.26
N MET A 226 2.72 -1.26 2.93
CA MET A 226 2.04 -0.12 3.55
C MET A 226 2.92 0.54 4.61
N VAL A 227 3.46 -0.24 5.55
CA VAL A 227 4.30 0.27 6.65
C VAL A 227 5.61 0.87 6.14
N THR A 228 6.28 0.20 5.19
CA THR A 228 7.54 0.71 4.63
C THR A 228 7.32 1.96 3.78
N TYR A 229 6.20 2.08 3.10
CA TYR A 229 5.81 3.32 2.42
C TYR A 229 5.54 4.45 3.43
N GLY A 230 4.82 4.20 4.52
CA GLY A 230 4.61 5.16 5.62
C GLY A 230 5.93 5.62 6.25
N LEU A 231 6.89 4.70 6.48
CA LEU A 231 8.25 5.05 6.94
C LEU A 231 8.98 5.94 5.94
N ALA A 232 8.87 5.66 4.63
CA ALA A 232 9.44 6.53 3.61
C ALA A 232 8.87 7.95 3.73
N LEU A 233 7.54 8.10 3.78
CA LEU A 233 6.91 9.40 3.89
C LEU A 233 7.35 10.17 5.16
N VAL A 234 7.45 9.50 6.31
CA VAL A 234 7.97 10.08 7.55
C VAL A 234 9.40 10.57 7.38
N HIS A 235 10.28 9.75 6.80
CA HIS A 235 11.67 10.13 6.58
C HIS A 235 11.82 11.31 5.62
N SER A 236 10.97 11.41 4.61
CA SER A 236 10.87 12.59 3.74
C SER A 236 10.54 13.86 4.54
N LYS A 237 9.57 13.79 5.48
CA LYS A 237 9.21 14.93 6.35
C LYS A 237 10.31 15.32 7.35
N LEU A 238 11.13 14.36 7.75
CA LEU A 238 12.28 14.57 8.63
C LEU A 238 13.55 14.99 7.89
N GLY A 239 13.53 15.09 6.54
CA GLY A 239 14.69 15.43 5.72
C GLY A 239 15.74 14.31 5.59
N ASN A 240 15.39 13.09 5.98
CA ASN A 240 16.28 11.93 5.95
C ASN A 240 16.17 11.20 4.60
N TRP A 241 16.76 11.78 3.55
CA TRP A 241 16.56 11.35 2.16
C TRP A 241 17.14 9.98 1.83
N ASP A 242 18.21 9.54 2.51
CA ASP A 242 18.75 8.19 2.34
C ASP A 242 17.78 7.12 2.88
N GLU A 243 17.16 7.37 4.02
CA GLU A 243 16.15 6.47 4.60
C GLU A 243 14.84 6.54 3.80
N TYR A 244 14.47 7.70 3.24
CA TYR A 244 13.35 7.83 2.32
C TYR A 244 13.51 6.89 1.12
N GLU A 245 14.65 6.96 0.42
CA GLU A 245 14.95 6.06 -0.70
C GLU A 245 14.99 4.59 -0.25
N HIS A 246 15.63 4.29 0.88
CA HIS A 246 15.72 2.94 1.43
C HIS A 246 14.33 2.31 1.65
N TYR A 247 13.41 3.03 2.28
CA TYR A 247 12.07 2.52 2.56
C TYR A 247 11.16 2.51 1.33
N LEU A 248 11.32 3.43 0.38
CA LEU A 248 10.64 3.33 -0.92
C LEU A 248 11.04 2.07 -1.69
N ILE A 249 12.33 1.71 -1.69
CA ILE A 249 12.80 0.48 -2.33
C ILE A 249 12.17 -0.74 -1.65
N LYS A 250 12.14 -0.79 -0.32
CA LYS A 250 11.49 -1.88 0.43
C LYS A 250 10.01 -2.02 0.11
N ALA A 251 9.29 -0.91 0.06
CA ALA A 251 7.88 -0.90 -0.33
C ALA A 251 7.69 -1.41 -1.77
N ALA A 252 8.50 -0.92 -2.71
CA ALA A 252 8.45 -1.35 -4.10
C ALA A 252 8.78 -2.85 -4.28
N ILE A 253 9.72 -3.41 -3.52
CA ILE A 253 10.00 -4.85 -3.52
C ILE A 253 8.76 -5.62 -3.06
N SER A 254 8.16 -5.23 -1.93
CA SER A 254 6.96 -5.88 -1.40
C SER A 254 5.78 -5.78 -2.35
N ASP A 255 5.58 -4.63 -3.02
CA ASP A 255 4.56 -4.45 -4.05
C ASP A 255 4.70 -5.46 -5.20
N GLN A 256 5.94 -5.75 -5.64
CA GLN A 256 6.18 -6.73 -6.70
C GLN A 256 5.97 -8.17 -6.20
N VAL A 257 6.47 -8.51 -5.01
CA VAL A 257 6.35 -9.85 -4.42
C VAL A 257 4.90 -10.20 -4.08
N CYS A 258 4.09 -9.22 -3.67
CA CYS A 258 2.65 -9.37 -3.39
C CYS A 258 1.74 -9.18 -4.61
N PRO A 259 2.24 -9.06 -5.85
CA PRO A 259 1.65 -8.44 -7.06
C PRO A 259 0.56 -7.40 -6.78
N LEU A 260 0.93 -6.35 -6.03
CA LEU A 260 0.04 -5.20 -5.80
C LEU A 260 0.11 -4.28 -7.03
N LYS A 261 -0.99 -4.16 -7.75
CA LYS A 261 -1.08 -3.35 -8.98
C LYS A 261 -1.60 -1.93 -8.72
N GLU A 262 -2.13 -1.73 -7.53
CA GLU A 262 -2.54 -0.44 -6.99
C GLU A 262 -1.46 0.05 -6.00
N ASN A 263 -0.29 0.48 -6.51
CA ASN A 263 0.87 0.87 -5.71
C ASN A 263 1.39 2.26 -6.05
N LEU A 264 2.21 2.85 -5.15
CA LEU A 264 2.81 4.17 -5.27
C LEU A 264 4.33 4.16 -5.18
N ALA A 265 4.91 3.16 -4.51
CA ALA A 265 6.30 3.22 -4.10
C ALA A 265 7.26 3.33 -5.29
N LEU A 266 7.03 2.56 -6.35
CA LEU A 266 7.90 2.57 -7.53
C LEU A 266 7.81 3.89 -8.31
N GLN A 267 6.62 4.50 -8.39
CA GLN A 267 6.40 5.81 -9.00
C GLN A 267 7.13 6.92 -8.23
N GLU A 268 7.02 6.94 -6.91
CA GLU A 268 7.70 7.93 -6.08
C GLU A 268 9.22 7.75 -6.11
N LEU A 269 9.69 6.49 -6.12
CA LEU A 269 11.10 6.18 -6.29
C LEU A 269 11.63 6.67 -7.65
N ALA A 270 10.88 6.48 -8.73
CA ALA A 270 11.24 6.99 -10.06
C ALA A 270 11.42 8.52 -10.06
N LEU A 271 10.49 9.24 -9.44
CA LEU A 271 10.56 10.69 -9.31
C LEU A 271 11.74 11.15 -8.45
N TYR A 272 11.99 10.45 -7.36
CA TYR A 272 13.13 10.74 -6.49
C TYR A 272 14.45 10.54 -7.21
N ILE A 273 14.62 9.43 -7.92
CA ILE A 273 15.81 9.14 -8.74
C ILE A 273 16.00 10.22 -9.81
N PHE A 274 14.95 10.53 -10.56
CA PHE A 274 15.00 11.56 -11.62
C PHE A 274 15.49 12.92 -11.10
N LYS A 275 15.01 13.34 -9.91
CA LYS A 275 15.35 14.64 -9.32
C LYS A 275 16.73 14.67 -8.66
N ASN A 276 17.21 13.55 -8.14
CA ASN A 276 18.35 13.56 -7.23
C ASN A 276 19.54 12.70 -7.69
N ARG A 277 19.41 11.94 -8.80
CA ARG A 277 20.44 11.03 -9.30
C ARG A 277 20.81 11.39 -10.74
N SER A 278 21.84 12.19 -10.88
CA SER A 278 22.42 12.52 -12.19
C SER A 278 22.86 11.24 -12.92
N GLY A 279 22.47 11.09 -14.19
CA GLY A 279 22.82 9.93 -15.02
C GLY A 279 21.91 8.69 -14.87
N GLU A 280 20.88 8.73 -14.00
CA GLU A 280 19.98 7.59 -13.78
C GLU A 280 18.58 7.77 -14.42
N VAL A 281 18.45 8.68 -15.38
CA VAL A 281 17.16 8.97 -16.05
C VAL A 281 16.55 7.71 -16.69
N SER A 282 17.39 6.85 -17.29
CA SER A 282 16.93 5.57 -17.86
C SER A 282 16.28 4.66 -16.84
N ARG A 283 16.83 4.60 -15.61
CA ARG A 283 16.25 3.82 -14.51
C ARG A 283 14.93 4.42 -14.03
N ALA A 284 14.88 5.73 -13.85
CA ALA A 284 13.66 6.45 -13.48
C ALA A 284 12.55 6.23 -14.51
N ASN A 285 12.85 6.35 -15.81
CA ASN A 285 11.90 6.10 -16.89
C ASN A 285 11.38 4.66 -16.88
N ARG A 286 12.25 3.66 -16.69
CA ARG A 286 11.84 2.26 -16.61
C ARG A 286 10.90 1.99 -15.42
N TYR A 287 11.19 2.52 -14.24
CA TYR A 287 10.34 2.37 -13.05
C TYR A 287 8.96 3.02 -13.26
N LEU A 288 8.93 4.19 -13.87
CA LEU A 288 7.69 4.88 -14.18
C LEU A 288 6.84 4.10 -15.20
N ASN A 289 7.48 3.49 -16.21
CA ASN A 289 6.79 2.61 -17.16
C ASN A 289 6.17 1.39 -16.47
N TYR A 290 6.90 0.73 -15.57
CA TYR A 290 6.33 -0.38 -14.78
C TYR A 290 5.13 0.06 -13.92
N SER A 291 5.19 1.25 -13.31
CA SER A 291 4.06 1.79 -12.56
C SER A 291 2.86 2.08 -13.46
N MET A 292 3.07 2.57 -14.68
CA MET A 292 2.00 2.79 -15.66
C MET A 292 1.38 1.47 -16.13
N GLU A 293 2.21 0.45 -16.41
CA GLU A 293 1.73 -0.89 -16.76
C GLU A 293 0.87 -1.50 -15.64
N ASP A 294 1.29 -1.37 -14.38
CA ASP A 294 0.54 -1.85 -13.23
C ASP A 294 -0.80 -1.10 -13.08
N ALA A 295 -0.80 0.23 -13.21
CA ALA A 295 -2.01 1.05 -13.15
C ALA A 295 -3.00 0.73 -14.29
N GLN A 296 -2.50 0.48 -15.51
CA GLN A 296 -3.31 0.05 -16.65
C GLN A 296 -3.89 -1.35 -16.44
N PHE A 297 -3.09 -2.29 -15.95
CA PHE A 297 -3.52 -3.66 -15.67
C PHE A 297 -4.61 -3.71 -14.59
N TYR A 298 -4.47 -2.89 -13.54
CA TYR A 298 -5.47 -2.76 -12.49
C TYR A 298 -6.74 -2.03 -12.97
N ASN A 299 -6.66 -1.17 -13.97
CA ASN A 299 -7.66 -0.19 -14.41
C ASN A 299 -7.81 0.99 -13.43
N ASN A 300 -6.71 1.44 -12.81
CA ASN A 300 -6.71 2.60 -11.90
C ASN A 300 -6.57 3.91 -12.67
N ARG A 301 -7.69 4.52 -13.02
CA ARG A 301 -7.75 5.78 -13.79
C ARG A 301 -7.06 6.94 -13.09
N LEU A 302 -7.21 7.03 -11.78
CA LEU A 302 -6.60 8.10 -10.99
C LEU A 302 -5.08 7.99 -11.02
N ARG A 303 -4.56 6.77 -10.83
CA ARG A 303 -3.12 6.51 -10.88
C ARG A 303 -2.53 6.77 -12.25
N MET A 304 -3.21 6.34 -13.31
CA MET A 304 -2.80 6.65 -14.69
C MET A 304 -2.71 8.16 -14.92
N LEU A 305 -3.67 8.95 -14.41
CA LEU A 305 -3.65 10.40 -14.54
C LEU A 305 -2.48 11.04 -13.78
N GLU A 306 -2.18 10.58 -12.56
CA GLU A 306 -1.03 11.07 -11.78
C GLU A 306 0.29 10.78 -12.48
N ILE A 307 0.47 9.56 -12.96
CA ILE A 307 1.68 9.18 -13.71
C ILE A 307 1.78 10.03 -14.97
N ALA A 308 0.70 10.20 -15.72
CA ALA A 308 0.68 11.02 -16.94
C ALA A 308 1.07 12.48 -16.70
N LYS A 309 0.76 13.06 -15.54
CA LYS A 309 1.20 14.41 -15.17
C LYS A 309 2.70 14.49 -14.89
N LYS A 310 3.32 13.42 -14.41
CA LYS A 310 4.73 13.33 -14.03
C LYS A 310 5.64 12.86 -15.20
N PHE A 311 5.05 12.12 -16.14
CA PHE A 311 5.74 11.46 -17.26
C PHE A 311 6.48 12.38 -18.22
N PRO A 312 5.93 13.53 -18.68
CA PRO A 312 6.54 14.33 -19.74
C PRO A 312 7.97 14.78 -19.41
N SER A 313 8.22 15.22 -18.17
CA SER A 313 9.56 15.70 -17.77
C SER A 313 10.63 14.59 -17.80
N ILE A 314 10.26 13.37 -17.40
CA ILE A 314 11.17 12.21 -17.38
C ILE A 314 11.42 11.71 -18.79
N VAL A 315 10.39 11.61 -19.63
CA VAL A 315 10.50 11.15 -21.03
C VAL A 315 11.31 12.11 -21.87
N LEU A 316 11.07 13.43 -21.77
CA LEU A 316 11.84 14.44 -22.49
C LEU A 316 13.33 14.35 -22.13
N SER A 317 13.66 14.29 -20.83
CA SER A 317 15.05 14.16 -20.41
C SER A 317 15.69 12.82 -20.83
N TYR A 318 14.91 11.76 -20.98
CA TYR A 318 15.39 10.48 -21.51
C TYR A 318 15.68 10.53 -23.00
N GLN A 319 14.88 11.27 -23.78
CA GLN A 319 15.06 11.42 -25.23
C GLN A 319 16.25 12.33 -25.58
N GLU A 320 16.65 13.22 -24.67
CA GLU A 320 17.79 14.14 -24.85
C GLU A 320 19.15 13.49 -24.52
N GLN A 321 19.19 12.28 -24.00
CA GLN A 321 20.42 11.49 -23.74
C GLN A 321 20.83 10.62 -24.92
#